data_06485e0199f179a7c292fc9c2b9c462e
#
_entry.id   06485e0199f179a7c292fc9c2b9c462e
#
_cell.length_a   1.000
_cell.length_b   1.000
_cell.length_c   1.000
_cell.angle_alpha   90.00
_cell.angle_beta   90.00
_cell.angle_gamma   90.00
#
_symmetry.space_group_name_H-M   'P 1'
#
loop_
_entity.id
_entity.type
_entity.pdbx_description
1 polymer ?
#
loop_
_entity_poly.entity_id
_entity_poly.type
_entity_poly.pdbx_seq_one_letter_code
_entity_poly.pdbx_strand_id
1 'polypeptide(L)'
;MRKRIRAALLCACLLVPALTAPAFAAFPDVPADEWYTEYVNFCTEKGIVNGFEDGTFRPTGYLRRSEFIKMLATSASLTYKSELPGKHWAEAYWAMLSENGVLEGLNIPCTFDALQAKTTRYEMAVMIRNFLAKVRGETEAVTNGAARRIPDWAYIPEAYRGAVAQVYAKGIINGMKNTAGAEDGSFCGERKLTRAQASAVMVRLLDPARRAPVDLSDNNPYRLADAPNGLQPFMIWARENGYMLNNNEPRGAFNKLFFGDENKTYFASAEEAAPYMRDVTVNVWQLQPDGTKTQAALKLTVHKYLAADVYEIFQRIFEDEEKFPIASVGGLRCTDTMRHAWGAAVDINPDANCAADRVDGAVKITVGQGWWPLGTEKSEWAGTLAEPSPYSIAAGGSVVKAFAAYGWGWGGTWQSSRDFMHFSVRTDGG
;
A
#
# COMPACT_ATOMS: atom_id res chain seq x y z
N MET A 1 65.35 -34.30 34.40
CA MET A 1 64.26 -34.83 33.52
C MET A 1 62.93 -34.66 34.26
N ARG A 2 62.13 -33.66 33.89
CA ARG A 2 60.80 -33.42 34.49
C ARG A 2 59.75 -33.68 33.40
N LYS A 3 58.94 -34.72 33.58
CA LYS A 3 57.81 -35.06 32.73
C LYS A 3 56.65 -34.11 33.03
N ARG A 4 56.20 -33.38 31.98
CA ARG A 4 54.97 -32.57 32.01
C ARG A 4 53.80 -33.45 31.60
N ILE A 5 52.88 -33.68 32.51
CA ILE A 5 51.55 -34.29 32.23
C ILE A 5 50.62 -33.17 31.72
N ARG A 6 50.12 -33.32 30.51
CA ARG A 6 49.06 -32.49 29.95
C ARG A 6 47.73 -33.13 30.31
N ALA A 7 46.96 -32.46 31.15
CA ALA A 7 45.54 -32.80 31.39
C ALA A 7 44.72 -32.23 30.26
N ALA A 8 44.04 -33.08 29.50
CA ALA A 8 43.00 -32.70 28.54
C ALA A 8 41.66 -32.58 29.26
N LEU A 9 41.14 -31.37 29.32
CA LEU A 9 39.76 -31.09 29.80
C LEU A 9 38.78 -31.44 28.66
N LEU A 10 38.06 -32.54 28.81
CA LEU A 10 36.90 -32.86 27.97
C LEU A 10 35.72 -32.00 28.43
N CYS A 11 35.34 -31.00 27.65
CA CYS A 11 34.13 -30.24 27.85
C CYS A 11 32.96 -31.04 27.23
N ALA A 12 32.23 -31.78 28.06
CA ALA A 12 31.00 -32.43 27.65
C ALA A 12 29.90 -31.39 27.57
N CYS A 13 29.57 -30.92 26.35
CA CYS A 13 28.35 -30.17 26.11
C CYS A 13 27.15 -31.10 26.27
N LEU A 14 26.47 -31.02 27.41
CA LEU A 14 25.15 -31.58 27.58
C LEU A 14 24.17 -30.78 26.72
N LEU A 15 23.86 -31.29 25.52
CA LEU A 15 22.68 -30.90 24.76
C LEU A 15 21.47 -31.38 25.56
N VAL A 16 20.88 -30.48 26.36
CA VAL A 16 19.53 -30.66 26.88
C VAL A 16 18.58 -30.41 25.70
N PRO A 17 17.84 -31.42 25.22
CA PRO A 17 16.79 -31.16 24.27
C PRO A 17 15.77 -30.28 24.98
N ALA A 18 15.52 -29.07 24.49
CA ALA A 18 14.38 -28.29 24.89
C ALA A 18 13.14 -29.09 24.51
N LEU A 19 12.55 -29.77 25.49
CA LEU A 19 11.22 -30.32 25.38
C LEU A 19 10.30 -29.11 25.18
N THR A 20 9.97 -28.79 23.93
CA THR A 20 8.82 -27.95 23.63
C THR A 20 7.60 -28.75 24.07
N ALA A 21 7.11 -28.47 25.28
CA ALA A 21 5.82 -28.96 25.67
C ALA A 21 4.80 -28.49 24.62
N PRO A 22 3.92 -29.36 24.10
CA PRO A 22 2.87 -28.92 23.22
C PRO A 22 2.07 -27.85 23.96
N ALA A 23 1.94 -26.68 23.35
CA ALA A 23 1.08 -25.63 23.89
C ALA A 23 -0.37 -26.18 23.84
N PHE A 24 -0.85 -26.65 24.98
CA PHE A 24 -2.27 -27.02 25.10
C PHE A 24 -3.09 -25.77 24.83
N ALA A 25 -4.00 -25.84 23.86
CA ALA A 25 -4.98 -24.80 23.64
C ALA A 25 -5.78 -24.60 24.94
N ALA A 26 -5.89 -23.33 25.38
CA ALA A 26 -6.61 -23.00 26.61
C ALA A 26 -8.12 -23.33 26.53
N PHE A 27 -8.65 -23.54 25.33
CA PHE A 27 -10.07 -23.78 25.04
C PHE A 27 -10.26 -24.92 24.04
N PRO A 28 -11.32 -25.76 24.18
CA PRO A 28 -11.53 -26.90 23.31
C PRO A 28 -11.82 -26.55 21.85
N ASP A 29 -12.29 -25.31 21.58
CA ASP A 29 -12.58 -24.80 20.25
C ASP A 29 -11.45 -23.91 19.67
N VAL A 30 -10.25 -24.01 20.27
CA VAL A 30 -9.01 -23.36 19.80
C VAL A 30 -8.00 -24.47 19.50
N PRO A 31 -7.98 -25.05 18.27
CA PRO A 31 -7.03 -26.09 17.87
C PRO A 31 -5.59 -25.63 17.97
N ALA A 32 -4.67 -26.51 18.31
CA ALA A 32 -3.27 -26.17 18.57
C ALA A 32 -2.51 -25.64 17.34
N ASP A 33 -2.94 -26.02 16.16
CA ASP A 33 -2.32 -25.70 14.85
C ASP A 33 -2.94 -24.48 14.15
N GLU A 34 -3.92 -23.83 14.75
CA GLU A 34 -4.54 -22.65 14.16
C GLU A 34 -3.66 -21.40 14.38
N TRP A 35 -3.64 -20.51 13.36
CA TRP A 35 -2.82 -19.30 13.34
C TRP A 35 -3.04 -18.36 14.55
N TYR A 36 -4.22 -18.42 15.17
CA TYR A 36 -4.60 -17.56 16.28
C TYR A 36 -4.33 -18.17 17.67
N THR A 37 -3.95 -19.44 17.76
CA THR A 37 -3.83 -20.14 19.04
C THR A 37 -2.85 -19.50 20.00
N GLU A 38 -1.67 -19.13 19.50
CA GLU A 38 -0.65 -18.44 20.29
C GLU A 38 -1.16 -17.10 20.83
N TYR A 39 -1.91 -16.36 20.01
CA TYR A 39 -2.47 -15.05 20.43
C TYR A 39 -3.56 -15.19 21.47
N VAL A 40 -4.43 -16.20 21.34
CA VAL A 40 -5.48 -16.49 22.31
C VAL A 40 -4.86 -16.91 23.65
N ASN A 41 -3.90 -17.82 23.63
CA ASN A 41 -3.20 -18.29 24.82
C ASN A 41 -2.50 -17.12 25.55
N PHE A 42 -1.76 -16.29 24.84
CA PHE A 42 -1.12 -15.09 25.41
C PHE A 42 -2.14 -14.17 26.11
N CYS A 43 -3.26 -13.87 25.43
CA CYS A 43 -4.27 -12.98 26.02
C CYS A 43 -4.97 -13.62 27.22
N THR A 44 -5.13 -14.95 27.22
CA THR A 44 -5.71 -15.71 28.35
C THR A 44 -4.78 -15.74 29.54
N GLU A 45 -3.49 -16.02 29.35
CA GLU A 45 -2.46 -16.01 30.39
C GLU A 45 -2.32 -14.63 31.06
N LYS A 46 -2.51 -13.56 30.29
CA LYS A 46 -2.51 -12.19 30.77
C LYS A 46 -3.84 -11.72 31.38
N GLY A 47 -4.86 -12.59 31.39
CA GLY A 47 -6.19 -12.25 31.90
C GLY A 47 -6.95 -11.21 31.06
N ILE A 48 -6.51 -10.96 29.81
CA ILE A 48 -7.11 -9.98 28.89
C ILE A 48 -8.41 -10.52 28.31
N VAL A 49 -8.43 -11.81 27.99
CA VAL A 49 -9.61 -12.51 27.48
C VAL A 49 -9.95 -13.70 28.37
N ASN A 50 -11.24 -14.00 28.42
CA ASN A 50 -11.75 -15.20 29.06
C ASN A 50 -12.60 -15.98 28.06
N GLY A 51 -12.78 -17.29 28.30
CA GLY A 51 -13.79 -18.11 27.64
C GLY A 51 -15.20 -17.76 28.10
N PHE A 52 -16.17 -18.42 27.48
CA PHE A 52 -17.55 -18.40 27.89
C PHE A 52 -17.82 -19.45 28.99
N GLU A 53 -18.99 -19.38 29.62
CA GLU A 53 -19.37 -20.30 30.70
C GLU A 53 -19.40 -21.79 30.26
N ASP A 54 -19.60 -22.03 28.97
CA ASP A 54 -19.54 -23.36 28.34
C ASP A 54 -18.10 -23.85 28.09
N GLY A 55 -17.10 -23.11 28.50
CA GLY A 55 -15.68 -23.44 28.36
C GLY A 55 -15.11 -23.14 26.96
N THR A 56 -15.90 -22.57 26.05
CA THR A 56 -15.43 -22.22 24.68
C THR A 56 -14.86 -20.82 24.61
N PHE A 57 -14.01 -20.55 23.59
CA PHE A 57 -13.49 -19.19 23.27
C PHE A 57 -14.31 -18.51 22.19
N ARG A 58 -14.85 -19.25 21.24
CA ARG A 58 -15.57 -18.80 20.06
C ARG A 58 -14.72 -17.90 19.17
N PRO A 59 -13.60 -18.39 18.59
CA PRO A 59 -12.60 -17.60 17.88
C PRO A 59 -13.16 -16.85 16.66
N THR A 60 -14.16 -17.40 15.98
CA THR A 60 -14.81 -16.82 14.80
C THR A 60 -15.96 -15.84 15.14
N GLY A 61 -16.36 -15.79 16.42
CA GLY A 61 -17.39 -14.85 16.89
C GLY A 61 -16.94 -13.39 16.76
N TYR A 62 -17.83 -12.51 16.29
CA TYR A 62 -17.51 -11.08 16.20
C TYR A 62 -17.44 -10.42 17.58
N LEU A 63 -16.39 -9.63 17.77
CA LEU A 63 -16.13 -8.89 19.00
C LEU A 63 -17.13 -7.71 19.19
N ARG A 64 -17.64 -7.55 20.40
CA ARG A 64 -18.48 -6.40 20.78
C ARG A 64 -17.59 -5.23 21.27
N ARG A 65 -18.11 -4.01 21.18
CA ARG A 65 -17.43 -2.82 21.75
C ARG A 65 -17.08 -3.00 23.22
N SER A 66 -18.04 -3.48 24.02
CA SER A 66 -17.82 -3.78 25.44
C SER A 66 -16.67 -4.75 25.71
N GLU A 67 -16.52 -5.76 24.87
CA GLU A 67 -15.46 -6.76 25.00
C GLU A 67 -14.08 -6.13 24.67
N PHE A 68 -13.99 -5.33 23.59
CA PHE A 68 -12.73 -4.66 23.26
C PHE A 68 -12.36 -3.57 24.27
N ILE A 69 -13.31 -2.80 24.76
CA ILE A 69 -13.14 -1.83 25.84
C ILE A 69 -12.57 -2.53 27.08
N LYS A 70 -13.12 -3.68 27.49
CA LYS A 70 -12.59 -4.48 28.60
C LYS A 70 -11.16 -4.94 28.31
N MET A 71 -10.87 -5.47 27.11
CA MET A 71 -9.52 -5.94 26.76
C MET A 71 -8.48 -4.82 26.90
N LEU A 72 -8.77 -3.60 26.43
CA LEU A 72 -7.88 -2.45 26.57
C LEU A 72 -7.72 -2.03 28.04
N ALA A 73 -8.81 -1.87 28.76
CA ALA A 73 -8.77 -1.45 30.16
C ALA A 73 -8.01 -2.45 31.04
N THR A 74 -8.27 -3.74 30.86
CA THR A 74 -7.56 -4.81 31.60
C THR A 74 -6.06 -4.81 31.28
N SER A 75 -5.68 -4.57 30.03
CA SER A 75 -4.27 -4.56 29.60
C SER A 75 -3.46 -3.37 30.12
N ALA A 76 -4.14 -2.32 30.58
CA ALA A 76 -3.49 -1.09 31.04
C ALA A 76 -3.09 -1.13 32.51
N SER A 77 -3.47 -2.17 33.26
CA SER A 77 -3.36 -2.21 34.75
C SER A 77 -3.99 -0.98 35.42
N LEU A 78 -4.97 -0.36 34.76
CA LEU A 78 -5.70 0.78 35.30
C LEU A 78 -6.53 0.28 36.49
N THR A 79 -6.29 0.86 37.66
CA THR A 79 -7.04 0.51 38.86
C THR A 79 -8.41 1.20 38.82
N TYR A 80 -9.43 0.40 38.85
CA TYR A 80 -10.82 0.85 38.95
C TYR A 80 -11.13 1.26 40.39
N LYS A 81 -11.69 2.44 40.61
CA LYS A 81 -11.91 3.03 41.93
C LYS A 81 -13.32 2.89 42.50
N SER A 82 -14.31 2.45 41.71
CA SER A 82 -15.66 2.27 42.23
C SER A 82 -16.48 1.26 41.48
N GLU A 83 -17.36 0.56 42.19
CA GLU A 83 -18.48 -0.16 41.58
C GLU A 83 -19.50 0.89 41.12
N LEU A 84 -19.53 1.22 39.84
CA LEU A 84 -20.66 1.98 39.28
C LEU A 84 -21.87 1.02 39.30
N PRO A 85 -22.98 1.41 39.93
CA PRO A 85 -24.21 0.63 39.85
C PRO A 85 -24.76 0.79 38.43
N GLY A 86 -24.20 0.03 37.50
CA GLY A 86 -24.48 0.16 36.10
C GLY A 86 -25.50 -0.82 35.58
N LYS A 87 -26.10 -0.46 34.45
CA LYS A 87 -27.00 -1.31 33.71
C LYS A 87 -26.28 -2.32 32.77
N HIS A 88 -24.97 -2.15 32.60
CA HIS A 88 -24.14 -2.98 31.74
C HIS A 88 -22.79 -3.28 32.42
N TRP A 89 -22.35 -4.51 32.37
CA TRP A 89 -21.11 -4.97 33.03
C TRP A 89 -19.84 -4.21 32.58
N ALA A 90 -19.84 -3.60 31.36
CA ALA A 90 -18.70 -2.89 30.83
C ALA A 90 -18.66 -1.39 31.17
N GLU A 91 -19.66 -0.85 31.91
CA GLU A 91 -19.74 0.60 32.20
C GLU A 91 -18.49 1.09 32.93
N ALA A 92 -17.97 0.32 33.86
CA ALA A 92 -16.76 0.61 34.58
C ALA A 92 -15.52 0.73 33.68
N TYR A 93 -15.36 -0.20 32.76
CA TYR A 93 -14.28 -0.18 31.78
C TYR A 93 -14.43 0.96 30.79
N TRP A 94 -15.68 1.26 30.38
CA TRP A 94 -15.98 2.39 29.52
C TRP A 94 -15.60 3.72 30.19
N ALA A 95 -16.01 3.94 31.46
CA ALA A 95 -15.68 5.13 32.21
C ALA A 95 -14.18 5.33 32.32
N MET A 96 -13.44 4.27 32.67
CA MET A 96 -11.99 4.27 32.79
C MET A 96 -11.29 4.69 31.49
N LEU A 97 -11.69 4.13 30.36
CA LEU A 97 -11.12 4.48 29.07
C LEU A 97 -11.53 5.88 28.62
N SER A 98 -12.76 6.31 28.93
CA SER A 98 -13.25 7.65 28.64
C SER A 98 -12.48 8.71 29.41
N GLU A 99 -12.29 8.53 30.73
CA GLU A 99 -11.52 9.44 31.59
C GLU A 99 -10.04 9.55 31.17
N ASN A 100 -9.47 8.49 30.61
CA ASN A 100 -8.12 8.48 30.06
C ASN A 100 -8.05 8.92 28.59
N GLY A 101 -9.18 9.42 28.01
CA GLY A 101 -9.26 9.95 26.67
C GLY A 101 -9.11 8.90 25.56
N VAL A 102 -9.22 7.61 25.87
CA VAL A 102 -9.07 6.52 24.88
C VAL A 102 -10.24 6.49 23.91
N LEU A 103 -11.44 6.93 24.35
CA LEU A 103 -12.64 6.96 23.53
C LEU A 103 -12.84 8.30 22.79
N GLU A 104 -11.94 9.27 22.93
CA GLU A 104 -12.03 10.55 22.22
C GLU A 104 -12.06 10.35 20.68
N GLY A 105 -12.89 11.13 20.02
CA GLY A 105 -13.13 11.04 18.57
C GLY A 105 -14.10 9.93 18.16
N LEU A 106 -14.63 9.17 19.13
CA LEU A 106 -15.67 8.17 18.90
C LEU A 106 -16.98 8.58 19.58
N ASN A 107 -18.08 8.46 18.83
CA ASN A 107 -19.41 8.61 19.42
C ASN A 107 -19.94 7.27 19.92
N ILE A 108 -19.37 6.80 21.04
CA ILE A 108 -19.79 5.56 21.71
C ILE A 108 -20.38 5.92 23.08
N PRO A 109 -21.70 6.18 23.18
CA PRO A 109 -22.32 6.48 24.46
C PRO A 109 -22.30 5.24 25.36
N CYS A 110 -22.29 5.45 26.68
CA CYS A 110 -22.41 4.39 27.67
C CYS A 110 -23.85 3.89 27.79
N THR A 111 -24.34 3.25 26.72
CA THR A 111 -25.68 2.65 26.67
C THR A 111 -25.58 1.18 26.33
N PHE A 112 -26.59 0.40 26.72
CA PHE A 112 -26.62 -1.04 26.46
C PHE A 112 -26.39 -1.35 24.98
N ASP A 113 -27.18 -0.73 24.08
CA ASP A 113 -27.12 -0.99 22.65
C ASP A 113 -25.76 -0.59 22.04
N ALA A 114 -25.22 0.55 22.42
CA ALA A 114 -23.92 1.00 21.94
C ALA A 114 -22.79 0.06 22.35
N LEU A 115 -22.82 -0.46 23.58
CA LEU A 115 -21.82 -1.38 24.12
C LEU A 115 -21.96 -2.80 23.56
N GLN A 116 -23.17 -3.23 23.19
CA GLN A 116 -23.44 -4.53 22.57
C GLN A 116 -23.14 -4.56 21.06
N ALA A 117 -23.06 -3.40 20.41
CA ALA A 117 -22.74 -3.33 18.99
C ALA A 117 -21.38 -3.95 18.68
N LYS A 118 -21.23 -4.51 17.48
CA LYS A 118 -19.95 -5.07 17.00
C LYS A 118 -18.98 -3.93 16.74
N THR A 119 -17.74 -4.04 17.22
CA THR A 119 -16.71 -3.04 16.96
C THR A 119 -16.19 -3.14 15.53
N THR A 120 -15.95 -1.99 14.91
CA THR A 120 -15.32 -1.89 13.58
C THR A 120 -13.81 -1.72 13.70
N ARG A 121 -13.09 -1.95 12.60
CA ARG A 121 -11.65 -1.70 12.54
C ARG A 121 -11.33 -0.21 12.68
N TYR A 122 -12.20 0.69 12.21
CA TYR A 122 -12.05 2.13 12.45
C TYR A 122 -12.10 2.48 13.94
N GLU A 123 -13.12 2.00 14.64
CA GLU A 123 -13.25 2.24 16.08
C GLU A 123 -12.05 1.68 16.87
N MET A 124 -11.60 0.48 16.52
CA MET A 124 -10.42 -0.11 17.14
C MET A 124 -9.16 0.72 16.87
N ALA A 125 -8.98 1.23 15.64
CA ALA A 125 -7.83 2.08 15.30
C ALA A 125 -7.79 3.34 16.16
N VAL A 126 -8.93 4.01 16.34
CA VAL A 126 -9.01 5.21 17.19
C VAL A 126 -8.69 4.87 18.65
N MET A 127 -9.32 3.84 19.20
CA MET A 127 -9.06 3.41 20.58
C MET A 127 -7.60 3.02 20.80
N ILE A 128 -7.00 2.29 19.87
CA ILE A 128 -5.59 1.86 19.96
C ILE A 128 -4.64 3.07 19.87
N ARG A 129 -4.83 3.97 18.89
CA ARG A 129 -4.01 5.18 18.77
C ARG A 129 -4.03 5.99 20.06
N ASN A 130 -5.23 6.26 20.57
CA ASN A 130 -5.40 7.03 21.80
C ASN A 130 -4.79 6.31 23.01
N PHE A 131 -4.98 4.99 23.11
CA PHE A 131 -4.37 4.18 24.17
C PHE A 131 -2.85 4.24 24.14
N LEU A 132 -2.24 4.09 22.97
CA LEU A 132 -0.78 4.20 22.82
C LEU A 132 -0.27 5.58 23.23
N ALA A 133 -0.91 6.64 22.75
CA ALA A 133 -0.47 8.01 23.02
C ALA A 133 -0.71 8.42 24.48
N LYS A 134 -1.92 8.18 25.02
CA LYS A 134 -2.37 8.74 26.29
C LYS A 134 -2.09 7.84 27.50
N VAL A 135 -2.14 6.53 27.31
CA VAL A 135 -1.93 5.56 28.39
C VAL A 135 -0.49 5.04 28.41
N ARG A 136 0.08 4.76 27.23
CA ARG A 136 1.43 4.21 27.14
C ARG A 136 2.52 5.23 26.85
N GLY A 137 2.16 6.46 26.47
CA GLY A 137 3.13 7.51 26.11
C GLY A 137 3.96 7.18 24.88
N GLU A 138 3.46 6.33 23.99
CA GLU A 138 4.19 5.89 22.81
C GLU A 138 4.16 6.96 21.73
N THR A 139 5.34 7.33 21.20
CA THR A 139 5.49 8.32 20.13
C THR A 139 4.76 7.88 18.86
N GLU A 140 4.10 8.84 18.19
CA GLU A 140 3.47 8.59 16.89
C GLU A 140 4.52 8.32 15.81
N ALA A 141 4.17 7.43 14.87
CA ALA A 141 4.96 7.15 13.69
C ALA A 141 4.80 8.26 12.66
N VAL A 142 5.78 8.43 11.78
CA VAL A 142 5.67 9.30 10.60
C VAL A 142 4.71 8.63 9.60
N THR A 143 3.67 9.36 9.18
CA THR A 143 2.59 8.80 8.34
C THR A 143 2.18 9.72 7.20
N ASN A 144 3.02 10.68 6.83
CA ASN A 144 2.74 11.65 5.78
C ASN A 144 2.59 11.03 4.38
N GLY A 145 3.09 9.82 4.16
CA GLY A 145 2.91 9.05 2.92
C GLY A 145 1.75 8.03 2.96
N ALA A 146 0.92 8.02 4.01
CA ALA A 146 -0.16 7.03 4.18
C ALA A 146 -1.13 6.96 2.98
N ALA A 147 -1.45 8.11 2.38
CA ALA A 147 -2.33 8.20 1.22
C ALA A 147 -1.85 7.40 -0.01
N ARG A 148 -0.58 7.10 -0.09
CA ARG A 148 0.04 6.34 -1.18
C ARG A 148 0.31 4.88 -0.83
N ARG A 149 0.40 4.58 0.46
CA ARG A 149 0.79 3.26 0.96
C ARG A 149 -0.38 2.40 1.42
N ILE A 150 -1.52 3.01 1.76
CA ILE A 150 -2.74 2.31 2.17
C ILE A 150 -3.69 2.28 0.97
N PRO A 151 -3.97 1.11 0.39
CA PRO A 151 -4.66 1.00 -0.91
C PRO A 151 -6.06 1.60 -0.94
N ASP A 152 -6.83 1.47 0.13
CA ASP A 152 -8.18 2.00 0.27
C ASP A 152 -8.25 3.39 0.96
N TRP A 153 -7.12 4.13 1.00
CA TRP A 153 -7.05 5.42 1.70
C TRP A 153 -8.10 6.43 1.28
N ALA A 154 -8.39 6.52 -0.01
CA ALA A 154 -9.38 7.46 -0.55
C ALA A 154 -10.79 7.23 0.03
N TYR A 155 -11.10 5.99 0.40
CA TYR A 155 -12.40 5.60 0.98
C TYR A 155 -12.42 5.67 2.51
N ILE A 156 -11.29 5.96 3.17
CA ILE A 156 -11.24 6.12 4.62
C ILE A 156 -11.80 7.50 4.99
N PRO A 157 -12.87 7.59 5.80
CA PRO A 157 -13.39 8.86 6.27
C PRO A 157 -12.31 9.66 7.01
N GLU A 158 -12.26 10.97 6.79
CA GLU A 158 -11.21 11.85 7.30
C GLU A 158 -11.01 11.72 8.82
N ALA A 159 -12.11 11.60 9.57
CA ALA A 159 -12.07 11.43 11.02
C ALA A 159 -11.26 10.22 11.51
N TYR A 160 -11.10 9.20 10.67
CA TYR A 160 -10.37 7.97 11.02
C TYR A 160 -8.95 7.91 10.44
N ARG A 161 -8.62 8.74 9.44
CA ARG A 161 -7.34 8.66 8.68
C ARG A 161 -6.11 8.68 9.59
N GLY A 162 -6.05 9.61 10.55
CA GLY A 162 -4.93 9.69 11.46
C GLY A 162 -4.74 8.44 12.32
N ALA A 163 -5.83 7.87 12.84
CA ALA A 163 -5.78 6.67 13.64
C ALA A 163 -5.43 5.43 12.81
N VAL A 164 -6.02 5.30 11.63
CA VAL A 164 -5.70 4.21 10.69
C VAL A 164 -4.23 4.24 10.31
N ALA A 165 -3.69 5.42 9.93
CA ALA A 165 -2.29 5.55 9.57
C ALA A 165 -1.35 5.11 10.72
N GLN A 166 -1.66 5.49 11.96
CA GLN A 166 -0.83 5.12 13.12
C GLN A 166 -0.82 3.61 13.39
N VAL A 167 -1.99 2.96 13.42
CA VAL A 167 -2.05 1.52 13.70
C VAL A 167 -1.50 0.67 12.56
N TYR A 168 -1.61 1.17 11.32
CA TYR A 168 -1.05 0.53 10.13
C TYR A 168 0.49 0.67 10.12
N ALA A 169 1.03 1.88 10.31
CA ALA A 169 2.46 2.13 10.37
C ALA A 169 3.15 1.33 11.47
N LYS A 170 2.51 1.25 12.64
CA LYS A 170 3.04 0.45 13.78
C LYS A 170 2.86 -1.06 13.60
N GLY A 171 2.18 -1.50 12.53
CA GLY A 171 1.94 -2.92 12.26
C GLY A 171 1.08 -3.63 13.31
N ILE A 172 0.19 -2.89 13.97
CA ILE A 172 -0.75 -3.43 14.96
C ILE A 172 -2.00 -3.96 14.27
N ILE A 173 -2.58 -3.17 13.37
CA ILE A 173 -3.66 -3.58 12.48
C ILE A 173 -3.16 -3.46 11.05
N ASN A 174 -2.83 -4.59 10.45
CA ASN A 174 -2.34 -4.66 9.06
C ASN A 174 -3.50 -4.67 8.06
N GLY A 175 -3.18 -4.52 6.78
CA GLY A 175 -4.11 -4.72 5.69
C GLY A 175 -4.67 -6.15 5.65
N MET A 176 -5.71 -6.33 4.89
CA MET A 176 -6.38 -7.62 4.70
C MET A 176 -6.87 -7.76 3.25
N LYS A 177 -7.51 -8.88 2.93
CA LYS A 177 -8.17 -9.05 1.64
C LYS A 177 -9.26 -8.01 1.44
N ASN A 178 -9.30 -7.39 0.27
CA ASN A 178 -10.34 -6.44 -0.12
C ASN A 178 -11.72 -7.13 -0.25
N THR A 179 -12.74 -6.38 -0.61
CA THR A 179 -14.11 -6.89 -0.78
C THR A 179 -14.24 -7.92 -1.91
N ALA A 180 -13.34 -7.91 -2.89
CA ALA A 180 -13.26 -8.88 -3.97
C ALA A 180 -12.47 -10.15 -3.58
N GLY A 181 -11.92 -10.20 -2.37
CA GLY A 181 -11.14 -11.35 -1.87
C GLY A 181 -9.65 -11.33 -2.22
N ALA A 182 -9.16 -10.31 -2.93
CA ALA A 182 -7.74 -10.15 -3.23
C ALA A 182 -6.98 -9.58 -2.02
N GLU A 183 -5.79 -10.10 -1.78
CA GLU A 183 -4.86 -9.58 -0.76
C GLU A 183 -4.13 -8.37 -1.36
N ASP A 184 -4.66 -7.18 -1.10
CA ASP A 184 -4.12 -5.92 -1.59
C ASP A 184 -3.60 -4.99 -0.49
N GLY A 185 -3.68 -5.43 0.77
CA GLY A 185 -3.27 -4.63 1.92
C GLY A 185 -4.27 -3.56 2.35
N SER A 186 -5.50 -3.55 1.81
CA SER A 186 -6.55 -2.60 2.20
C SER A 186 -6.87 -2.65 3.68
N PHE A 187 -7.11 -1.49 4.29
CA PHE A 187 -7.46 -1.40 5.71
C PHE A 187 -8.85 -1.97 6.01
N CYS A 188 -9.82 -1.78 5.12
CA CYS A 188 -11.19 -2.27 5.24
C CYS A 188 -11.87 -1.89 6.57
N GLY A 189 -11.90 -0.61 6.91
CA GLY A 189 -12.24 -0.09 8.25
C GLY A 189 -13.64 -0.42 8.77
N GLU A 190 -14.64 -0.62 7.90
CA GLU A 190 -16.01 -1.00 8.28
C GLU A 190 -16.15 -2.48 8.70
N ARG A 191 -15.15 -3.32 8.38
CA ARG A 191 -15.19 -4.72 8.77
C ARG A 191 -15.13 -4.87 10.29
N LYS A 192 -15.88 -5.85 10.79
CA LYS A 192 -15.85 -6.25 12.19
C LYS A 192 -14.76 -7.31 12.39
N LEU A 193 -14.09 -7.27 13.54
CA LEU A 193 -13.10 -8.27 13.87
C LEU A 193 -13.74 -9.43 14.65
N THR A 194 -13.17 -10.62 14.42
CA THR A 194 -13.46 -11.77 15.24
C THR A 194 -12.66 -11.72 16.56
N ARG A 195 -13.04 -12.50 17.54
CA ARG A 195 -12.34 -12.60 18.83
C ARG A 195 -10.89 -13.06 18.65
N ALA A 196 -10.63 -14.00 17.73
CA ALA A 196 -9.28 -14.43 17.37
C ALA A 196 -8.44 -13.29 16.78
N GLN A 197 -9.00 -12.53 15.84
CA GLN A 197 -8.32 -11.38 15.25
C GLN A 197 -8.04 -10.29 16.28
N ALA A 198 -8.97 -10.02 17.19
CA ALA A 198 -8.76 -9.07 18.26
C ALA A 198 -7.66 -9.51 19.23
N SER A 199 -7.52 -10.81 19.51
CA SER A 199 -6.40 -11.32 20.32
C SER A 199 -5.05 -11.04 19.66
N ALA A 200 -4.93 -11.24 18.33
CA ALA A 200 -3.71 -10.90 17.60
C ALA A 200 -3.41 -9.38 17.63
N VAL A 201 -4.43 -8.54 17.52
CA VAL A 201 -4.28 -7.08 17.67
C VAL A 201 -3.78 -6.71 19.06
N MET A 202 -4.34 -7.32 20.12
CA MET A 202 -3.89 -7.07 21.50
C MET A 202 -2.45 -7.51 21.74
N VAL A 203 -2.01 -8.63 21.21
CA VAL A 203 -0.62 -9.07 21.32
C VAL A 203 0.32 -8.05 20.68
N ARG A 204 0.03 -7.58 19.46
CA ARG A 204 0.82 -6.56 18.77
C ARG A 204 0.78 -5.19 19.47
N LEU A 205 -0.34 -4.86 20.09
CA LEU A 205 -0.46 -3.66 20.92
C LEU A 205 0.49 -3.70 22.11
N LEU A 206 0.56 -4.84 22.80
CA LEU A 206 1.27 -5.00 24.07
C LEU A 206 2.75 -5.35 23.91
N ASP A 207 3.08 -6.08 22.85
CA ASP A 207 4.44 -6.52 22.53
C ASP A 207 4.92 -5.93 21.20
N PRO A 208 5.71 -4.84 21.23
CA PRO A 208 6.25 -4.24 20.01
C PRO A 208 7.09 -5.18 19.15
N ALA A 209 7.71 -6.22 19.72
CA ALA A 209 8.50 -7.19 18.94
C ALA A 209 7.63 -8.07 18.02
N ARG A 210 6.34 -8.13 18.29
CA ARG A 210 5.37 -8.88 17.48
C ARG A 210 4.66 -8.04 16.44
N ARG A 211 5.00 -6.77 16.31
CA ARG A 211 4.48 -5.87 15.29
C ARG A 211 5.16 -6.13 13.96
N ALA A 212 4.44 -5.88 12.87
CA ALA A 212 4.99 -5.85 11.52
C ALA A 212 4.87 -4.41 10.97
N PRO A 213 5.78 -3.50 11.38
CA PRO A 213 5.68 -2.09 11.04
C PRO A 213 5.82 -1.86 9.53
N VAL A 214 5.09 -0.88 9.02
CA VAL A 214 5.13 -0.45 7.63
C VAL A 214 5.61 1.00 7.60
N ASP A 215 6.64 1.29 6.80
CA ASP A 215 7.08 2.66 6.59
C ASP A 215 6.03 3.42 5.77
N LEU A 216 5.35 4.36 6.42
CA LEU A 216 4.39 5.28 5.81
C LEU A 216 4.97 6.69 5.61
N SER A 217 6.28 6.86 5.75
CA SER A 217 6.92 8.13 5.43
C SER A 217 6.89 8.41 3.93
N ASP A 218 6.78 9.69 3.58
CA ASP A 218 6.94 10.13 2.20
C ASP A 218 8.42 10.52 1.98
N ASN A 219 9.18 9.57 1.48
CA ASN A 219 10.61 9.72 1.18
C ASN A 219 10.86 10.05 -0.30
N ASN A 220 9.83 10.47 -1.05
CA ASN A 220 9.97 10.77 -2.46
C ASN A 220 10.80 12.06 -2.66
N PRO A 221 12.02 11.99 -3.24
CA PRO A 221 12.92 13.13 -3.37
C PRO A 221 12.48 14.15 -4.44
N TYR A 222 11.48 13.78 -5.25
CA TYR A 222 10.96 14.60 -6.34
C TYR A 222 9.67 15.33 -5.98
N ARG A 223 9.18 15.17 -4.76
CA ARG A 223 7.98 15.88 -4.31
C ARG A 223 8.27 17.36 -4.13
N LEU A 224 7.41 18.18 -4.72
CA LEU A 224 7.42 19.61 -4.52
C LEU A 224 6.53 19.97 -3.33
N ALA A 225 7.04 20.76 -2.41
CA ALA A 225 6.32 21.18 -1.21
C ALA A 225 5.08 22.04 -1.54
N ASP A 226 5.13 22.77 -2.66
CA ASP A 226 4.09 23.66 -3.17
C ASP A 226 3.29 23.05 -4.34
N ALA A 227 3.41 21.73 -4.57
CA ALA A 227 2.64 21.06 -5.60
C ALA A 227 1.13 21.15 -5.30
N PRO A 228 0.30 21.53 -6.29
CA PRO A 228 -1.13 21.78 -6.06
C PRO A 228 -1.89 20.52 -5.66
N ASN A 229 -1.39 19.35 -5.98
CA ASN A 229 -1.98 18.05 -5.70
C ASN A 229 -1.60 17.47 -4.32
N GLY A 230 -0.73 18.12 -3.56
CA GLY A 230 -0.24 17.59 -2.28
C GLY A 230 0.35 16.19 -2.43
N LEU A 231 -0.21 15.20 -1.72
CA LEU A 231 0.23 13.79 -1.79
C LEU A 231 -0.56 12.95 -2.81
N GLN A 232 -1.62 13.49 -3.42
CA GLN A 232 -2.42 12.76 -4.40
C GLN A 232 -1.67 12.64 -5.75
N PRO A 233 -1.81 11.52 -6.50
CA PRO A 233 -1.30 11.46 -7.86
C PRO A 233 -1.83 12.62 -8.71
N PHE A 234 -0.92 13.32 -9.39
CA PHE A 234 -1.25 14.59 -10.03
C PHE A 234 -2.42 14.48 -11.02
N MET A 235 -2.44 13.44 -11.84
CA MET A 235 -3.50 13.29 -12.85
C MET A 235 -4.85 12.93 -12.26
N ILE A 236 -4.88 12.17 -11.18
CA ILE A 236 -6.12 11.89 -10.44
C ILE A 236 -6.66 13.19 -9.84
N TRP A 237 -5.81 13.94 -9.14
CA TRP A 237 -6.14 15.24 -8.59
C TRP A 237 -6.64 16.23 -9.66
N ALA A 238 -5.94 16.32 -10.80
CA ALA A 238 -6.31 17.26 -11.87
C ALA A 238 -7.70 16.98 -12.45
N ARG A 239 -8.08 15.71 -12.60
CA ARG A 239 -9.42 15.32 -13.04
C ARG A 239 -10.48 15.65 -12.00
N GLU A 240 -10.26 15.29 -10.74
CA GLU A 240 -11.20 15.51 -9.65
C GLU A 240 -11.43 16.99 -9.37
N ASN A 241 -10.42 17.85 -9.62
CA ASN A 241 -10.52 19.30 -9.42
C ASN A 241 -10.85 20.08 -10.70
N GLY A 242 -11.32 19.39 -11.75
CA GLY A 242 -11.89 20.04 -12.93
C GLY A 242 -10.87 20.69 -13.88
N TYR A 243 -9.59 20.35 -13.76
CA TYR A 243 -8.55 20.79 -14.70
C TYR A 243 -8.60 20.07 -16.05
N MET A 244 -9.23 18.89 -16.08
CA MET A 244 -9.40 18.08 -17.29
C MET A 244 -10.88 18.00 -17.69
N LEU A 245 -11.16 17.81 -18.99
CA LEU A 245 -12.48 17.48 -19.50
C LEU A 245 -12.79 15.99 -19.32
N ASN A 246 -14.05 15.58 -19.52
CA ASN A 246 -14.48 14.19 -19.39
C ASN A 246 -13.70 13.21 -20.29
N ASN A 247 -13.21 13.69 -21.45
CA ASN A 247 -12.35 12.95 -22.36
C ASN A 247 -10.85 13.07 -22.03
N ASN A 248 -10.50 13.56 -20.84
CA ASN A 248 -9.14 13.86 -20.39
C ASN A 248 -8.41 14.97 -21.19
N GLU A 249 -9.13 15.77 -21.97
CA GLU A 249 -8.53 16.96 -22.59
C GLU A 249 -8.27 18.07 -21.56
N PRO A 250 -7.09 18.75 -21.61
CA PRO A 250 -6.79 19.85 -20.74
C PRO A 250 -7.70 21.05 -20.97
N ARG A 251 -7.97 21.79 -19.89
CA ARG A 251 -8.62 23.10 -19.95
C ARG A 251 -7.58 24.22 -19.85
N GLY A 252 -7.96 25.45 -20.18
CA GLY A 252 -7.08 26.61 -20.05
C GLY A 252 -6.45 26.78 -18.67
N ALA A 253 -7.18 26.43 -17.58
CA ALA A 253 -6.64 26.41 -16.23
C ALA A 253 -5.51 25.37 -16.06
N PHE A 254 -5.65 24.20 -16.65
CA PHE A 254 -4.57 23.19 -16.69
C PHE A 254 -3.38 23.71 -17.48
N ASN A 255 -3.62 24.27 -18.68
CA ASN A 255 -2.56 24.81 -19.52
C ASN A 255 -1.77 25.91 -18.80
N LYS A 256 -2.46 26.81 -18.12
CA LYS A 256 -1.82 27.85 -17.29
C LYS A 256 -0.96 27.26 -16.18
N LEU A 257 -1.46 26.24 -15.49
CA LEU A 257 -0.71 25.56 -14.42
C LEU A 257 0.50 24.81 -14.98
N PHE A 258 0.30 24.10 -16.10
CA PHE A 258 1.28 23.17 -16.64
C PHE A 258 2.31 23.83 -17.55
N PHE A 259 1.89 24.76 -18.41
CA PHE A 259 2.75 25.47 -19.38
C PHE A 259 3.00 26.94 -19.06
N GLY A 260 2.39 27.48 -18.00
CA GLY A 260 2.49 28.88 -17.62
C GLY A 260 1.58 29.84 -18.40
N ASP A 261 0.87 29.36 -19.45
CA ASP A 261 -0.03 30.14 -20.32
C ASP A 261 -1.26 29.28 -20.65
N GLU A 262 -2.47 29.87 -20.52
CA GLU A 262 -3.73 29.18 -20.78
C GLU A 262 -3.95 28.76 -22.23
N ASN A 263 -3.30 29.42 -23.18
CA ASN A 263 -3.39 29.17 -24.61
C ASN A 263 -2.31 28.23 -25.12
N LYS A 264 -1.33 27.90 -24.28
CA LYS A 264 -0.23 27.02 -24.62
C LYS A 264 -0.59 25.56 -24.39
N THR A 265 -0.26 24.71 -25.35
CA THR A 265 -0.60 23.29 -25.33
C THR A 265 0.60 22.34 -25.39
N TYR A 266 1.82 22.86 -25.60
CA TYR A 266 3.07 22.10 -25.61
C TYR A 266 4.28 23.05 -25.47
N PHE A 267 5.47 22.52 -25.23
CA PHE A 267 6.74 23.25 -25.26
C PHE A 267 7.40 23.04 -26.64
N ALA A 268 7.71 24.15 -27.32
CA ALA A 268 8.26 24.13 -28.66
C ALA A 268 9.77 23.82 -28.68
N SER A 269 10.48 23.97 -27.53
CA SER A 269 11.88 23.61 -27.42
C SER A 269 12.25 23.14 -26.01
N ALA A 270 13.41 22.51 -25.90
CA ALA A 270 13.95 22.09 -24.61
C ALA A 270 14.26 23.25 -23.67
N GLU A 271 14.74 24.41 -24.23
CA GLU A 271 15.02 25.62 -23.47
C GLU A 271 13.73 26.21 -22.87
N GLU A 272 12.66 26.21 -23.63
CA GLU A 272 11.35 26.65 -23.17
C GLU A 272 10.77 25.74 -22.10
N ALA A 273 10.94 24.42 -22.24
CA ALA A 273 10.49 23.42 -21.30
C ALA A 273 11.29 23.44 -19.97
N ALA A 274 12.57 23.79 -19.99
CA ALA A 274 13.50 23.62 -18.88
C ALA A 274 13.00 24.10 -17.50
N PRO A 275 12.34 25.27 -17.34
CA PRO A 275 11.82 25.72 -16.05
C PRO A 275 10.69 24.86 -15.47
N TYR A 276 10.08 24.06 -16.31
CA TYR A 276 8.94 23.18 -15.98
C TYR A 276 9.33 21.71 -15.83
N MET A 277 10.56 21.36 -16.22
CA MET A 277 11.02 19.97 -16.25
C MET A 277 11.83 19.60 -15.02
N ARG A 278 11.90 18.29 -14.76
CA ARG A 278 12.77 17.68 -13.77
C ARG A 278 13.31 16.36 -14.27
N ASP A 279 14.61 16.16 -14.04
CA ASP A 279 15.25 14.87 -14.24
C ASP A 279 14.91 13.95 -13.08
N VAL A 280 14.44 12.76 -13.39
CA VAL A 280 14.08 11.71 -12.43
C VAL A 280 14.99 10.53 -12.63
N THR A 281 15.68 10.11 -11.57
CA THR A 281 16.42 8.84 -11.53
C THR A 281 15.52 7.77 -10.94
N VAL A 282 15.36 6.66 -11.66
CA VAL A 282 14.47 5.56 -11.30
C VAL A 282 15.27 4.26 -11.17
N ASN A 283 14.96 3.46 -10.16
CA ASN A 283 15.52 2.13 -10.01
C ASN A 283 14.83 1.15 -10.96
N VAL A 284 15.60 0.28 -11.59
CA VAL A 284 15.10 -0.72 -12.54
C VAL A 284 15.81 -2.07 -12.36
N TRP A 285 15.21 -3.13 -12.86
CA TRP A 285 15.89 -4.40 -13.08
C TRP A 285 16.45 -4.43 -14.50
N GLN A 286 17.70 -4.85 -14.67
CA GLN A 286 18.32 -5.12 -15.97
C GLN A 286 18.58 -6.60 -16.11
N LEU A 287 18.21 -7.16 -17.25
CA LEU A 287 18.48 -8.57 -17.58
C LEU A 287 19.91 -8.71 -18.10
N GLN A 288 20.65 -9.63 -17.50
CA GLN A 288 22.03 -9.96 -17.88
C GLN A 288 22.04 -11.05 -18.96
N PRO A 289 23.15 -11.22 -19.71
CA PRO A 289 23.25 -12.26 -20.74
C PRO A 289 23.06 -13.70 -20.23
N ASP A 290 23.32 -13.95 -18.94
CA ASP A 290 23.11 -15.24 -18.29
C ASP A 290 21.66 -15.46 -17.80
N GLY A 291 20.75 -14.51 -18.07
CA GLY A 291 19.36 -14.57 -17.64
C GLY A 291 19.09 -14.05 -16.22
N THR A 292 20.12 -13.68 -15.47
CA THR A 292 19.95 -13.07 -14.14
C THR A 292 19.48 -11.63 -14.26
N LYS A 293 18.81 -11.10 -13.22
CA LYS A 293 18.39 -9.70 -13.15
C LYS A 293 19.21 -8.97 -12.10
N THR A 294 19.80 -7.83 -12.47
CA THR A 294 20.55 -6.96 -11.57
C THR A 294 19.88 -5.62 -11.42
N GLN A 295 20.08 -4.97 -10.28
CA GLN A 295 19.58 -3.63 -10.03
C GLN A 295 20.44 -2.59 -10.77
N ALA A 296 19.76 -1.62 -11.37
CA ALA A 296 20.38 -0.48 -12.05
C ALA A 296 19.53 0.78 -11.85
N ALA A 297 20.01 1.91 -12.33
CA ALA A 297 19.27 3.16 -12.35
C ALA A 297 19.28 3.75 -13.76
N LEU A 298 18.12 4.26 -14.16
CA LEU A 298 17.95 5.02 -15.42
C LEU A 298 17.47 6.43 -15.11
N LYS A 299 17.73 7.35 -16.03
CA LYS A 299 17.35 8.75 -15.90
C LYS A 299 16.42 9.14 -17.04
N LEU A 300 15.34 9.87 -16.72
CA LEU A 300 14.43 10.46 -17.69
C LEU A 300 14.01 11.85 -17.24
N THR A 301 13.64 12.71 -18.20
CA THR A 301 13.14 14.06 -17.94
C THR A 301 11.64 14.11 -18.10
N VAL A 302 10.92 14.60 -17.11
CA VAL A 302 9.46 14.76 -17.13
C VAL A 302 9.05 16.09 -16.52
N HIS A 303 7.78 16.47 -16.70
CA HIS A 303 7.24 17.68 -16.09
C HIS A 303 7.35 17.62 -14.56
N LYS A 304 7.74 18.74 -13.91
CA LYS A 304 8.01 18.82 -12.47
C LYS A 304 6.86 18.32 -11.58
N TYR A 305 5.61 18.55 -11.98
CA TYR A 305 4.43 18.07 -11.24
C TYR A 305 4.19 16.56 -11.38
N LEU A 306 4.79 15.93 -12.39
CA LEU A 306 4.72 14.49 -12.62
C LEU A 306 5.94 13.73 -12.07
N ALA A 307 7.00 14.43 -11.70
CA ALA A 307 8.27 13.83 -11.31
C ALA A 307 8.14 12.89 -10.10
N ALA A 308 7.35 13.29 -9.10
CA ALA A 308 7.08 12.46 -7.93
C ALA A 308 6.27 11.20 -8.28
N ASP A 309 5.28 11.34 -9.15
CA ASP A 309 4.45 10.21 -9.60
C ASP A 309 5.27 9.23 -10.43
N VAL A 310 6.08 9.72 -11.36
CA VAL A 310 6.96 8.88 -12.19
C VAL A 310 7.94 8.10 -11.31
N TYR A 311 8.59 8.75 -10.34
CA TYR A 311 9.46 8.05 -9.39
C TYR A 311 8.75 6.89 -8.69
N GLU A 312 7.54 7.12 -8.18
CA GLU A 312 6.79 6.09 -7.46
C GLU A 312 6.22 5.00 -8.37
N ILE A 313 5.84 5.34 -9.61
CA ILE A 313 5.44 4.35 -10.63
C ILE A 313 6.59 3.36 -10.85
N PHE A 314 7.80 3.88 -11.09
CA PHE A 314 8.97 3.02 -11.30
C PHE A 314 9.36 2.25 -10.03
N GLN A 315 9.19 2.84 -8.85
CA GLN A 315 9.41 2.13 -7.57
C GLN A 315 8.45 0.96 -7.43
N ARG A 316 7.17 1.10 -7.81
CA ARG A 316 6.20 0.00 -7.82
C ARG A 316 6.58 -1.11 -8.79
N ILE A 317 7.05 -0.76 -9.99
CA ILE A 317 7.54 -1.74 -10.98
C ILE A 317 8.79 -2.47 -10.44
N PHE A 318 9.69 -1.74 -9.79
CA PHE A 318 10.92 -2.28 -9.24
C PHE A 318 10.68 -3.24 -8.06
N GLU A 319 9.70 -2.94 -7.20
CA GLU A 319 9.32 -3.73 -6.01
C GLU A 319 8.40 -4.91 -6.34
N ASP A 320 7.81 -4.95 -7.55
CA ASP A 320 6.91 -6.01 -7.98
C ASP A 320 7.65 -7.36 -8.12
N GLU A 321 6.97 -8.45 -7.74
CA GLU A 321 7.54 -9.81 -7.80
C GLU A 321 7.94 -10.24 -9.21
N GLU A 322 7.31 -9.65 -10.25
CA GLU A 322 7.66 -9.86 -11.66
C GLU A 322 9.11 -9.43 -11.94
N LYS A 323 9.61 -8.40 -11.22
CA LYS A 323 10.92 -7.79 -11.46
C LYS A 323 11.11 -7.49 -12.96
N PHE A 324 10.12 -6.79 -13.55
CA PHE A 324 10.10 -6.51 -14.98
C PHE A 324 11.39 -5.80 -15.41
N PRO A 325 12.14 -6.33 -16.41
CA PRO A 325 13.41 -5.73 -16.81
C PRO A 325 13.17 -4.50 -17.70
N ILE A 326 13.89 -3.42 -17.41
CA ILE A 326 13.85 -2.17 -18.17
C ILE A 326 15.24 -1.86 -18.68
N ALA A 327 15.41 -1.93 -20.00
CA ALA A 327 16.67 -1.63 -20.68
C ALA A 327 16.81 -0.13 -20.97
N SER A 328 15.70 0.53 -21.30
CA SER A 328 15.68 1.95 -21.68
C SER A 328 14.36 2.62 -21.35
N VAL A 329 14.42 3.93 -21.11
CA VAL A 329 13.27 4.80 -20.87
C VAL A 329 13.41 6.10 -21.66
N GLY A 330 12.28 6.61 -22.16
CA GLY A 330 12.20 7.92 -22.82
C GLY A 330 11.21 8.83 -22.08
N GLY A 331 11.53 10.11 -21.95
CA GLY A 331 10.66 11.13 -21.35
C GLY A 331 10.42 12.29 -22.31
N LEU A 332 10.81 13.51 -21.91
CA LEU A 332 10.67 14.73 -22.70
C LEU A 332 11.29 14.61 -24.11
N ARG A 333 10.52 14.96 -25.12
CA ARG A 333 10.97 15.17 -26.52
C ARG A 333 10.22 16.37 -27.09
N CYS A 334 10.94 17.40 -27.52
CA CYS A 334 10.34 18.60 -28.16
C CYS A 334 10.39 18.51 -29.69
N THR A 335 10.26 17.31 -30.25
CA THR A 335 10.26 17.04 -31.71
C THR A 335 8.86 16.95 -32.29
N ASP A 336 7.84 16.93 -31.45
CA ASP A 336 6.43 16.90 -31.79
C ASP A 336 5.63 17.84 -30.89
N THR A 337 4.32 17.83 -30.99
CA THR A 337 3.40 18.63 -30.17
C THR A 337 2.61 17.78 -29.16
N MET A 338 2.94 16.48 -29.09
CA MET A 338 2.21 15.48 -28.30
C MET A 338 2.71 15.42 -26.85
N ARG A 339 2.34 14.40 -26.13
CA ARG A 339 2.57 14.27 -24.68
C ARG A 339 4.04 14.25 -24.27
N HIS A 340 4.94 13.78 -25.14
CA HIS A 340 6.38 13.89 -24.90
C HIS A 340 6.87 15.36 -24.88
N ALA A 341 6.34 16.21 -25.75
CA ALA A 341 6.65 17.64 -25.73
C ALA A 341 6.09 18.38 -24.50
N TRP A 342 5.23 17.73 -23.72
CA TRP A 342 4.75 18.25 -22.44
C TRP A 342 5.62 17.81 -21.26
N GLY A 343 6.51 16.85 -21.45
CA GLY A 343 7.13 16.08 -20.36
C GLY A 343 6.12 15.18 -19.63
N ALA A 344 5.05 14.76 -20.33
CA ALA A 344 3.89 14.05 -19.76
C ALA A 344 3.66 12.67 -20.40
N ALA A 345 4.73 12.10 -20.95
CA ALA A 345 4.76 10.74 -21.49
C ALA A 345 6.08 10.06 -21.14
N VAL A 346 6.01 8.73 -21.08
CA VAL A 346 7.16 7.85 -20.82
C VAL A 346 7.07 6.67 -21.78
N ASP A 347 8.17 6.42 -22.52
CA ASP A 347 8.35 5.20 -23.29
C ASP A 347 9.23 4.23 -22.52
N ILE A 348 8.88 2.94 -22.53
CA ILE A 348 9.63 1.88 -21.88
C ILE A 348 10.00 0.80 -22.89
N ASN A 349 11.30 0.47 -22.98
CA ASN A 349 11.82 -0.57 -23.86
C ASN A 349 11.33 -0.46 -25.32
N PRO A 350 11.54 0.66 -26.01
CA PRO A 350 11.01 0.89 -27.35
C PRO A 350 11.43 -0.18 -28.37
N ASP A 351 12.61 -0.75 -28.22
CA ASP A 351 13.10 -1.82 -29.12
C ASP A 351 12.28 -3.11 -29.02
N ALA A 352 11.66 -3.38 -27.88
CA ALA A 352 10.88 -4.58 -27.61
C ALA A 352 9.36 -4.35 -27.60
N ASN A 353 8.91 -3.08 -27.69
CA ASN A 353 7.51 -2.67 -27.63
C ASN A 353 7.25 -1.70 -28.77
N CYS A 354 6.56 -2.15 -29.80
CA CYS A 354 6.40 -1.38 -31.02
C CYS A 354 5.35 -0.27 -30.92
N ALA A 355 5.51 0.76 -31.78
CA ALA A 355 4.42 1.59 -32.24
C ALA A 355 3.90 1.06 -33.58
N ALA A 356 2.60 1.13 -33.82
CA ALA A 356 1.95 0.63 -35.01
C ALA A 356 0.72 1.46 -35.35
N ASP A 357 0.53 1.72 -36.65
CA ASP A 357 -0.60 2.47 -37.18
C ASP A 357 -1.54 1.59 -37.98
N ARG A 358 -2.80 2.01 -38.06
CA ARG A 358 -3.78 1.36 -38.92
C ARG A 358 -3.65 1.91 -40.34
N VAL A 359 -3.21 1.06 -41.29
CA VAL A 359 -3.03 1.39 -42.70
C VAL A 359 -3.81 0.39 -43.53
N ASP A 360 -4.73 0.86 -44.38
CA ASP A 360 -5.60 0.03 -45.24
C ASP A 360 -6.36 -1.07 -44.47
N GLY A 361 -6.81 -0.74 -43.27
CA GLY A 361 -7.57 -1.66 -42.41
C GLY A 361 -6.74 -2.67 -41.60
N ALA A 362 -5.41 -2.69 -41.80
CA ALA A 362 -4.48 -3.54 -41.04
C ALA A 362 -3.58 -2.71 -40.13
N VAL A 363 -3.14 -3.30 -39.02
CA VAL A 363 -2.16 -2.70 -38.11
C VAL A 363 -0.75 -3.00 -38.61
N LYS A 364 0.01 -1.98 -38.97
CA LYS A 364 1.41 -2.07 -39.45
C LYS A 364 2.38 -1.44 -38.46
N ILE A 365 3.49 -2.11 -38.20
CA ILE A 365 4.57 -1.62 -37.32
C ILE A 365 5.21 -0.38 -37.96
N THR A 366 5.33 0.68 -37.19
CA THR A 366 6.00 1.94 -37.58
C THR A 366 7.31 2.16 -36.82
N VAL A 367 7.43 1.63 -35.59
CA VAL A 367 8.64 1.71 -34.76
C VAL A 367 8.80 0.40 -33.97
N GLY A 368 10.03 -0.05 -33.79
CA GLY A 368 10.38 -1.19 -32.94
C GLY A 368 10.04 -2.56 -33.52
N GLN A 369 10.15 -3.60 -32.71
CA GLN A 369 9.77 -4.96 -33.05
C GLN A 369 8.34 -5.25 -32.59
N GLY A 370 7.48 -5.73 -33.51
CA GLY A 370 6.10 -6.02 -33.21
C GLY A 370 5.91 -7.33 -32.47
N TRP A 371 5.22 -7.27 -31.36
CA TRP A 371 4.60 -8.40 -30.71
C TRP A 371 3.20 -8.00 -30.26
N TRP A 372 2.32 -8.96 -29.97
CA TRP A 372 0.94 -8.63 -29.66
C TRP A 372 0.58 -8.96 -28.20
N PRO A 373 0.45 -7.95 -27.31
CA PRO A 373 0.16 -8.16 -25.89
C PRO A 373 -1.31 -8.43 -25.56
N LEU A 374 -2.25 -8.26 -26.53
CA LEU A 374 -3.69 -8.19 -26.30
C LEU A 374 -4.46 -9.46 -26.72
N GLY A 375 -3.83 -10.62 -26.81
CA GLY A 375 -4.53 -11.91 -26.96
C GLY A 375 -5.14 -12.19 -28.33
N THR A 376 -6.47 -12.06 -28.51
CA THR A 376 -7.22 -12.61 -29.66
C THR A 376 -7.15 -11.81 -30.96
N GLU A 377 -6.69 -10.58 -30.96
CA GLU A 377 -6.75 -9.64 -32.09
C GLU A 377 -5.55 -9.72 -33.06
N LYS A 378 -4.79 -10.83 -33.02
CA LYS A 378 -3.65 -11.06 -33.92
C LYS A 378 -4.02 -10.95 -35.40
N SER A 379 -5.29 -11.18 -35.74
CA SER A 379 -5.81 -11.09 -37.11
C SER A 379 -5.77 -9.68 -37.70
N GLU A 380 -5.67 -8.64 -36.89
CA GLU A 380 -5.60 -7.26 -37.37
C GLU A 380 -4.20 -6.86 -37.86
N TRP A 381 -3.16 -7.66 -37.56
CA TRP A 381 -1.79 -7.34 -37.91
C TRP A 381 -1.45 -7.71 -39.37
N ALA A 382 -0.83 -6.77 -40.07
CA ALA A 382 -0.20 -7.04 -41.35
C ALA A 382 1.29 -7.37 -41.13
N GLY A 383 1.65 -8.61 -41.33
CA GLY A 383 3.05 -9.08 -41.26
C GLY A 383 3.28 -10.12 -40.16
N THR A 384 4.54 -10.50 -39.98
CA THR A 384 4.96 -11.49 -38.99
C THR A 384 5.22 -10.77 -37.65
N LEU A 385 4.52 -11.19 -36.62
CA LEU A 385 4.79 -10.74 -35.25
C LEU A 385 6.02 -11.46 -34.69
N ALA A 386 6.86 -10.73 -33.98
CA ALA A 386 7.94 -11.31 -33.20
C ALA A 386 7.38 -12.04 -31.95
N GLU A 387 8.11 -13.04 -31.47
CA GLU A 387 7.81 -13.61 -30.16
C GLU A 387 8.11 -12.58 -29.06
N PRO A 388 7.34 -12.58 -27.96
CA PRO A 388 7.59 -11.67 -26.86
C PRO A 388 8.98 -11.90 -26.24
N SER A 389 9.69 -10.81 -26.04
CA SER A 389 10.95 -10.83 -25.30
C SER A 389 10.70 -10.62 -23.79
N PRO A 390 11.69 -10.87 -22.94
CA PRO A 390 11.58 -10.52 -21.51
C PRO A 390 11.30 -9.03 -21.24
N TYR A 391 11.56 -8.16 -22.22
CA TYR A 391 11.32 -6.71 -22.16
C TYR A 391 9.95 -6.28 -22.70
N SER A 392 9.14 -7.23 -23.17
CA SER A 392 7.83 -6.96 -23.78
C SER A 392 6.76 -6.72 -22.72
N ILE A 393 6.02 -5.62 -22.85
CA ILE A 393 5.02 -5.17 -21.87
C ILE A 393 3.71 -5.92 -22.07
N ALA A 394 3.30 -6.72 -21.10
CA ALA A 394 2.04 -7.44 -21.12
C ALA A 394 0.87 -6.56 -20.64
N ALA A 395 -0.31 -6.71 -21.26
CA ALA A 395 -1.52 -5.92 -20.96
C ALA A 395 -1.96 -5.98 -19.48
N GLY A 396 -1.72 -7.04 -18.77
CA GLY A 396 -2.05 -7.18 -17.34
C GLY A 396 -0.83 -7.18 -16.42
N GLY A 397 0.37 -6.84 -16.94
CA GLY A 397 1.63 -6.88 -16.20
C GLY A 397 1.81 -5.75 -15.20
N SER A 398 2.89 -5.82 -14.43
CA SER A 398 3.23 -4.85 -13.39
C SER A 398 3.36 -3.42 -13.92
N VAL A 399 3.95 -3.25 -15.12
CA VAL A 399 4.17 -1.94 -15.75
C VAL A 399 2.83 -1.23 -16.01
N VAL A 400 1.89 -1.89 -16.70
CA VAL A 400 0.57 -1.31 -17.01
C VAL A 400 -0.20 -0.99 -15.74
N LYS A 401 -0.19 -1.88 -14.75
CA LYS A 401 -0.85 -1.67 -13.45
C LYS A 401 -0.27 -0.48 -12.68
N ALA A 402 1.06 -0.34 -12.69
CA ALA A 402 1.73 0.74 -11.98
C ALA A 402 1.35 2.12 -12.55
N PHE A 403 1.37 2.31 -13.87
CA PHE A 403 0.96 3.55 -14.51
C PHE A 403 -0.53 3.85 -14.33
N ALA A 404 -1.40 2.84 -14.48
CA ALA A 404 -2.84 2.99 -14.30
C ALA A 404 -3.20 3.44 -12.88
N ALA A 405 -2.49 2.99 -11.85
CA ALA A 405 -2.69 3.40 -10.46
C ALA A 405 -2.47 4.91 -10.23
N TYR A 406 -1.70 5.57 -11.11
CA TYR A 406 -1.46 7.02 -11.09
C TYR A 406 -2.31 7.79 -12.12
N GLY A 407 -3.27 7.12 -12.75
CA GLY A 407 -4.18 7.73 -13.70
C GLY A 407 -3.57 7.97 -15.09
N TRP A 408 -2.50 7.27 -15.43
CA TRP A 408 -1.89 7.30 -16.76
C TRP A 408 -2.51 6.22 -17.66
N GLY A 409 -2.60 6.52 -18.95
CA GLY A 409 -3.05 5.57 -19.97
C GLY A 409 -1.87 4.85 -20.63
N TRP A 410 -2.16 3.69 -21.20
CA TRP A 410 -1.22 2.90 -22.00
C TRP A 410 -1.60 2.91 -23.47
N GLY A 411 -0.65 3.26 -24.37
CA GLY A 411 -0.85 3.32 -25.80
C GLY A 411 -1.24 1.98 -26.45
N GLY A 412 -0.99 0.87 -25.77
CA GLY A 412 -1.44 -0.45 -26.21
C GLY A 412 -2.95 -0.63 -26.28
N THR A 413 -3.74 0.25 -25.64
CA THR A 413 -5.21 0.22 -25.68
C THR A 413 -5.83 1.18 -26.69
N TRP A 414 -5.04 1.96 -27.43
CA TRP A 414 -5.56 2.92 -28.38
C TRP A 414 -6.26 2.25 -29.57
N GLN A 415 -7.28 2.90 -30.13
CA GLN A 415 -8.09 2.30 -31.19
C GLN A 415 -7.58 2.58 -32.62
N SER A 416 -7.09 3.79 -32.83
CA SER A 416 -6.64 4.23 -34.20
C SER A 416 -5.19 3.83 -34.49
N SER A 417 -4.39 3.67 -33.49
CA SER A 417 -3.00 3.23 -33.52
C SER A 417 -2.72 2.35 -32.29
N ARG A 418 -1.56 1.74 -32.22
CA ARG A 418 -1.05 1.04 -31.04
C ARG A 418 0.34 1.54 -30.75
N ASP A 419 0.62 1.85 -29.49
CA ASP A 419 1.96 2.22 -29.06
C ASP A 419 2.28 1.54 -27.72
N PHE A 420 2.85 0.35 -27.83
CA PHE A 420 3.03 -0.52 -26.67
C PHE A 420 4.13 -0.08 -25.73
N MET A 421 5.07 0.79 -26.15
CA MET A 421 6.08 1.39 -25.28
C MET A 421 5.54 2.57 -24.48
N HIS A 422 4.45 3.20 -24.95
CA HIS A 422 4.01 4.53 -24.55
C HIS A 422 3.03 4.53 -23.38
N PHE A 423 3.35 5.31 -22.37
CA PHE A 423 2.47 5.67 -21.25
C PHE A 423 2.33 7.18 -21.16
N SER A 424 1.13 7.70 -21.03
CA SER A 424 0.91 9.13 -20.95
C SER A 424 -0.24 9.51 -20.03
N VAL A 425 -0.34 10.80 -19.72
CA VAL A 425 -1.38 11.36 -18.83
C VAL A 425 -2.80 11.30 -19.40
N ARG A 426 -3.00 10.77 -20.61
CA ARG A 426 -4.30 10.44 -21.18
C ARG A 426 -4.63 8.97 -20.99
N THR A 427 -5.89 8.70 -20.68
CA THR A 427 -6.39 7.32 -20.51
C THR A 427 -7.01 6.74 -21.77
N ASP A 428 -7.38 7.58 -22.74
CA ASP A 428 -8.10 7.24 -23.97
C ASP A 428 -7.21 7.17 -25.22
N GLY A 429 -5.94 7.31 -25.00
CA GLY A 429 -4.97 7.05 -26.04
C GLY A 429 -4.71 8.14 -27.04
N GLY A 430 -4.54 9.35 -26.60
CA GLY A 430 -3.86 10.40 -27.37
C GLY A 430 -4.49 10.90 -28.65
#